data_3804957f065dc52a989d0ee56a24f456
#
_entry.id   3804957f065dc52a989d0ee56a24f456
#
_cell.length_a   1.000
_cell.length_b   1.000
_cell.length_c   1.000
_cell.angle_alpha   90.00
_cell.angle_beta   90.00
_cell.angle_gamma   90.00
#
_symmetry.space_group_name_H-M   'P 1'
#
loop_
_entity.id
_entity.type
_entity.pdbx_description
1 polymer ?
#
loop_
_entity_poly.entity_id
_entity_poly.type
_entity_poly.pdbx_seq_one_letter_code
_entity_poly.pdbx_strand_id
1 'polypeptide(L)'
;MREIREGIKHSLAGCLGIRFKSSSPLMHICSFISNHRVLDRRVMFGDQGIFVDRDCFFAMGAFPILPLMEDYQFSLNLKKQGISPYLAKKRIITSDRRFQGNFIQKLSLMWKMNRLRARYRKGEDIEQLAKEYRDIR
;
A
#
# COMPACT_ATOMS: atom_id res chain seq x y z
N MET A 1 7.83 -16.63 6.82
CA MET A 1 9.30 -16.47 7.00
C MET A 1 10.11 -16.80 5.74
N ARG A 2 9.89 -17.95 5.08
CA ARG A 2 10.65 -18.33 3.85
C ARG A 2 10.53 -17.28 2.74
N GLU A 3 9.32 -16.82 2.43
CA GLU A 3 9.07 -15.81 1.37
C GLU A 3 9.75 -14.46 1.64
N ILE A 4 9.81 -14.03 2.91
CA ILE A 4 10.48 -12.79 3.30
C ILE A 4 12.01 -12.94 3.09
N ARG A 5 12.58 -14.08 3.53
CA ARG A 5 14.01 -14.35 3.33
C ARG A 5 14.38 -14.40 1.84
N GLU A 6 13.53 -15.00 1.01
CA GLU A 6 13.74 -14.97 -0.44
C GLU A 6 13.62 -13.55 -1.00
N GLY A 7 12.61 -12.79 -0.56
CA GLY A 7 12.42 -11.41 -0.99
C GLY A 7 13.62 -10.51 -0.71
N ILE A 8 14.20 -10.61 0.49
CA ILE A 8 15.40 -9.82 0.89
C ILE A 8 16.63 -10.17 0.04
N LYS A 9 16.74 -11.39 -0.50
CA LYS A 9 17.81 -11.73 -1.44
C LYS A 9 17.69 -11.02 -2.79
N HIS A 10 16.47 -10.65 -3.18
CA HIS A 10 16.18 -10.02 -4.47
C HIS A 10 16.10 -8.50 -4.38
N SER A 11 15.71 -7.96 -3.24
CA SER A 11 15.59 -6.52 -3.02
C SER A 11 15.67 -6.17 -1.54
N LEU A 12 16.18 -4.98 -1.23
CA LEU A 12 16.26 -4.45 0.13
C LEU A 12 14.87 -4.18 0.76
N ALA A 13 13.82 -4.16 -0.04
CA ALA A 13 12.45 -3.96 0.43
C ALA A 13 11.45 -4.78 -0.40
N GLY A 14 10.35 -5.15 0.21
CA GLY A 14 9.27 -5.84 -0.49
C GLY A 14 8.01 -5.94 0.35
N CYS A 15 7.01 -6.58 -0.21
CA CYS A 15 5.77 -6.89 0.50
C CYS A 15 5.19 -8.23 0.06
N LEU A 16 4.31 -8.76 0.88
CA LEU A 16 3.44 -9.86 0.49
C LEU A 16 2.32 -9.32 -0.40
N GLY A 17 1.82 -10.14 -1.31
CA GLY A 17 0.63 -9.73 -2.06
C GLY A 17 -0.61 -9.76 -1.17
N ILE A 18 -1.65 -9.03 -1.58
CA ILE A 18 -2.94 -9.02 -0.89
C ILE A 18 -3.97 -9.84 -1.64
N ARG A 19 -4.86 -10.50 -0.88
CA ARG A 19 -6.06 -11.16 -1.38
C ARG A 19 -7.21 -10.86 -0.43
N PHE A 20 -8.30 -10.29 -0.94
CA PHE A 20 -9.49 -10.06 -0.14
C PHE A 20 -10.29 -11.36 0.05
N LYS A 21 -10.74 -11.60 1.29
CA LYS A 21 -11.69 -12.67 1.60
C LYS A 21 -13.09 -12.20 1.21
N SER A 22 -13.39 -12.32 -0.08
CA SER A 22 -14.69 -11.87 -0.62
C SER A 22 -15.07 -12.71 -1.83
N SER A 23 -16.36 -12.92 -2.02
CA SER A 23 -16.94 -13.54 -3.23
C SER A 23 -17.16 -12.52 -4.36
N SER A 24 -16.98 -11.24 -4.09
CA SER A 24 -17.20 -10.17 -5.06
C SER A 24 -16.11 -10.16 -6.14
N PRO A 25 -16.45 -10.26 -7.44
CA PRO A 25 -15.49 -10.13 -8.53
C PRO A 25 -14.69 -8.81 -8.49
N LEU A 26 -15.34 -7.71 -8.06
CA LEU A 26 -14.68 -6.43 -7.89
C LEU A 26 -13.52 -6.51 -6.89
N MET A 27 -13.68 -7.24 -5.79
CA MET A 27 -12.61 -7.38 -4.79
C MET A 27 -11.43 -8.21 -5.31
N HIS A 28 -11.68 -9.17 -6.20
CA HIS A 28 -10.60 -9.88 -6.91
C HIS A 28 -9.83 -8.94 -7.85
N ILE A 29 -10.54 -8.08 -8.57
CA ILE A 29 -9.92 -7.04 -9.41
C ILE A 29 -9.12 -6.07 -8.54
N CYS A 30 -9.64 -5.64 -7.40
CA CYS A 30 -8.92 -4.80 -6.44
C CYS A 30 -7.63 -5.45 -5.93
N SER A 31 -7.67 -6.75 -5.62
CA SER A 31 -6.48 -7.51 -5.24
C SER A 31 -5.43 -7.51 -6.34
N PHE A 32 -5.85 -7.76 -7.58
CA PHE A 32 -4.97 -7.75 -8.74
C PHE A 32 -4.33 -6.38 -8.95
N ILE A 33 -5.13 -5.30 -8.96
CA ILE A 33 -4.63 -3.92 -9.13
C ILE A 33 -3.68 -3.54 -7.99
N SER A 34 -3.99 -3.90 -6.75
CA SER A 34 -3.15 -3.61 -5.58
C SER A 34 -1.78 -4.30 -5.67
N ASN A 35 -1.75 -5.55 -6.13
CA ASN A 35 -0.52 -6.29 -6.31
C ASN A 35 0.29 -5.79 -7.52
N HIS A 36 -0.39 -5.51 -8.64
CA HIS A 36 0.26 -5.00 -9.85
C HIS A 36 0.91 -3.63 -9.62
N ARG A 37 0.28 -2.77 -8.82
CA ARG A 37 0.83 -1.46 -8.44
C ARG A 37 2.22 -1.54 -7.80
N VAL A 38 2.51 -2.60 -7.05
CA VAL A 38 3.84 -2.80 -6.45
C VAL A 38 4.90 -2.93 -7.54
N LEU A 39 4.59 -3.66 -8.61
CA LEU A 39 5.51 -3.89 -9.73
C LEU A 39 5.62 -2.67 -10.64
N ASP A 40 4.50 -2.07 -10.99
CA ASP A 40 4.40 -0.96 -11.95
C ASP A 40 4.81 0.39 -11.33
N ARG A 41 4.24 0.72 -10.18
CA ARG A 41 4.45 2.04 -9.53
C ARG A 41 5.50 2.02 -8.42
N ARG A 42 5.95 0.85 -8.01
CA ARG A 42 6.89 0.65 -6.89
C ARG A 42 6.35 1.20 -5.57
N VAL A 43 5.06 1.00 -5.32
CA VAL A 43 4.37 1.47 -4.12
C VAL A 43 3.78 0.31 -3.35
N MET A 44 4.16 0.20 -2.07
CA MET A 44 3.65 -0.76 -1.10
C MET A 44 2.75 -0.05 -0.10
N PHE A 45 1.82 -0.80 0.50
CA PHE A 45 0.98 -0.33 1.61
C PHE A 45 1.11 -1.26 2.80
N GLY A 46 0.88 -0.72 4.00
CA GLY A 46 1.05 -1.44 5.26
C GLY A 46 0.21 -2.72 5.35
N ASP A 47 -0.98 -2.73 4.75
CA ASP A 47 -1.87 -3.89 4.69
C ASP A 47 -1.33 -5.07 3.84
N GLN A 48 -0.27 -4.84 3.07
CA GLN A 48 0.43 -5.87 2.29
C GLN A 48 1.57 -6.55 3.07
N GLY A 49 1.80 -6.19 4.33
CA GLY A 49 2.91 -6.73 5.12
C GLY A 49 4.27 -6.41 4.52
N ILE A 50 4.65 -5.14 4.63
CA ILE A 50 5.95 -4.63 4.17
C ILE A 50 7.06 -5.30 4.97
N PHE A 51 8.11 -5.74 4.30
CA PHE A 51 9.37 -6.15 4.88
C PHE A 51 10.51 -5.36 4.26
N VAL A 52 11.50 -5.02 5.06
CA VAL A 52 12.63 -4.18 4.66
C VAL A 52 13.89 -4.70 5.34
N ASP A 53 15.00 -4.63 4.65
CA ASP A 53 16.30 -4.80 5.27
C ASP A 53 16.49 -3.74 6.37
N ARG A 54 17.04 -4.15 7.51
CA ARG A 54 17.14 -3.28 8.69
C ARG A 54 17.95 -2.01 8.41
N ASP A 55 19.11 -2.18 7.81
CA ASP A 55 20.02 -1.05 7.58
C ASP A 55 19.44 -0.10 6.53
N CYS A 56 18.82 -0.67 5.49
CA CYS A 56 18.05 0.11 4.50
C CYS A 56 16.92 0.89 5.16
N PHE A 57 16.16 0.29 6.07
CA PHE A 57 15.04 0.95 6.75
C PHE A 57 15.49 2.20 7.52
N PHE A 58 16.58 2.09 8.30
CA PHE A 58 17.11 3.22 9.06
C PHE A 58 17.80 4.26 8.16
N ALA A 59 18.49 3.83 7.11
CA ALA A 59 19.09 4.73 6.13
C ALA A 59 18.04 5.58 5.40
N MET A 60 16.82 5.06 5.22
CA MET A 60 15.69 5.79 4.63
C MET A 60 14.95 6.70 5.62
N GLY A 61 15.39 6.75 6.88
CA GLY A 61 14.74 7.53 7.93
C GLY A 61 13.51 6.87 8.54
N ALA A 62 13.36 5.55 8.39
CA ALA A 62 12.23 4.76 8.86
C ALA A 62 10.88 5.21 8.26
N PHE A 63 9.76 4.87 8.88
CA PHE A 63 8.47 5.45 8.51
C PHE A 63 8.40 6.90 8.99
N PRO A 64 8.05 7.84 8.11
CA PRO A 64 7.86 9.23 8.53
C PRO A 64 6.71 9.36 9.53
N ILE A 65 6.83 10.27 10.48
CA ILE A 65 5.77 10.55 11.46
C ILE A 65 4.71 11.40 10.77
N LEU A 66 3.74 10.75 10.15
CA LEU A 66 2.63 11.37 9.43
C LEU A 66 1.30 10.84 9.97
N PRO A 67 0.24 11.66 10.03
CA PRO A 67 -1.08 11.23 10.45
C PRO A 67 -1.75 10.29 9.44
N LEU A 68 -1.24 10.23 8.21
CA LEU A 68 -1.72 9.42 7.10
C LEU A 68 -0.60 9.27 6.05
N MET A 69 -0.65 8.20 5.26
CA MET A 69 0.26 7.97 4.11
C MET A 69 1.74 7.72 4.47
N GLU A 70 2.03 7.29 5.70
CA GLU A 70 3.39 6.98 6.13
C GLU A 70 4.05 5.86 5.30
N ASP A 71 3.31 4.81 5.00
CA ASP A 71 3.72 3.68 4.16
C ASP A 71 3.89 4.09 2.68
N TYR A 72 2.98 4.94 2.21
CA TYR A 72 3.06 5.51 0.87
C TYR A 72 4.29 6.40 0.70
N GLN A 73 4.54 7.31 1.67
CA GLN A 73 5.73 8.17 1.65
C GLN A 73 7.02 7.36 1.74
N PHE A 74 7.05 6.34 2.60
CA PHE A 74 8.19 5.43 2.67
C PHE A 74 8.48 4.74 1.32
N SER A 75 7.44 4.27 0.64
CA SER A 75 7.58 3.71 -0.71
C SER A 75 8.14 4.72 -1.73
N LEU A 76 7.70 5.98 -1.65
CA LEU A 76 8.23 7.05 -2.51
C LEU A 76 9.72 7.33 -2.21
N ASN A 77 10.13 7.27 -0.94
CA ASN A 77 11.52 7.44 -0.55
C ASN A 77 12.40 6.32 -1.11
N LEU A 78 11.98 5.05 -0.98
CA LEU A 78 12.67 3.90 -1.60
C LEU A 78 12.80 4.09 -3.12
N LYS A 79 11.73 4.51 -3.77
CA LYS A 79 11.71 4.75 -5.22
C LYS A 79 12.70 5.83 -5.65
N LYS A 80 12.83 6.93 -4.88
CA LYS A 80 13.82 8.00 -5.14
C LYS A 80 15.26 7.48 -5.07
N GLN A 81 15.52 6.47 -4.23
CA GLN A 81 16.83 5.81 -4.12
C GLN A 81 17.02 4.67 -5.14
N GLY A 82 16.10 4.52 -6.08
CA GLY A 82 16.20 3.46 -7.11
C GLY A 82 15.86 2.06 -6.62
N ILE A 83 15.41 1.91 -5.37
CA ILE A 83 15.06 0.60 -4.78
C ILE A 83 13.69 0.19 -5.30
N SER A 84 13.64 -0.96 -5.98
CA SER A 84 12.39 -1.56 -6.47
C SER A 84 11.91 -2.62 -5.48
N PRO A 85 10.68 -2.52 -4.97
CA PRO A 85 10.17 -3.48 -4.01
C PRO A 85 9.95 -4.87 -4.65
N TYR A 86 10.26 -5.90 -3.90
CA TYR A 86 9.94 -7.28 -4.26
C TYR A 86 8.50 -7.62 -3.88
N LEU A 87 7.72 -8.15 -4.81
CA LEU A 87 6.40 -8.69 -4.53
C LEU A 87 6.49 -10.19 -4.31
N ALA A 88 6.32 -10.64 -3.08
CA ALA A 88 6.35 -12.05 -2.75
C ALA A 88 5.18 -12.82 -3.37
N LYS A 89 5.39 -14.10 -3.66
CA LYS A 89 4.36 -14.97 -4.27
C LYS A 89 3.19 -15.23 -3.32
N LYS A 90 3.45 -15.34 -2.02
CA LYS A 90 2.41 -15.52 -1.01
C LYS A 90 1.55 -14.28 -0.84
N ARG A 91 0.30 -14.50 -0.48
CA ARG A 91 -0.72 -13.46 -0.30
C ARG A 91 -1.18 -13.40 1.15
N ILE A 92 -1.31 -12.19 1.67
CA ILE A 92 -2.03 -11.95 2.92
C ILE A 92 -3.53 -11.98 2.60
N ILE A 93 -4.27 -12.75 3.38
CA ILE A 93 -5.74 -12.73 3.30
C ILE A 93 -6.22 -11.62 4.22
N THR A 94 -6.87 -10.63 3.66
CA THR A 94 -7.43 -9.50 4.40
C THR A 94 -8.93 -9.42 4.26
N SER A 95 -9.57 -8.81 5.26
CA SER A 95 -11.01 -8.58 5.26
C SER A 95 -11.38 -7.44 4.31
N ASP A 96 -12.53 -7.57 3.67
CA ASP A 96 -13.14 -6.52 2.84
C ASP A 96 -14.07 -5.59 3.63
N ARG A 97 -13.97 -5.58 4.98
CA ARG A 97 -14.86 -4.81 5.86
C ARG A 97 -14.97 -3.33 5.50
N ARG A 98 -13.92 -2.72 4.97
CA ARG A 98 -13.93 -1.32 4.49
C ARG A 98 -14.76 -1.13 3.21
N PHE A 99 -14.96 -2.21 2.48
CA PHE A 99 -15.67 -2.20 1.20
C PHE A 99 -17.06 -2.83 1.34
N GLN A 100 -17.74 -2.53 2.45
CA GLN A 100 -19.13 -2.94 2.66
C GLN A 100 -20.06 -2.14 1.74
N GLY A 101 -21.23 -2.73 1.47
CA GLY A 101 -22.23 -2.12 0.63
C GLY A 101 -22.24 -2.63 -0.82
N ASN A 102 -22.99 -1.92 -1.68
CA ASN A 102 -23.16 -2.29 -3.07
C ASN A 102 -21.92 -1.94 -3.92
N PHE A 103 -21.95 -2.37 -5.18
CA PHE A 103 -20.86 -2.13 -6.15
C PHE A 103 -20.49 -0.65 -6.30
N ILE A 104 -21.49 0.24 -6.36
CA ILE A 104 -21.29 1.69 -6.54
C ILE A 104 -20.60 2.30 -5.31
N GLN A 105 -21.01 1.88 -4.10
CA GLN A 105 -20.40 2.35 -2.86
C GLN A 105 -18.92 1.92 -2.75
N LYS A 106 -18.60 0.69 -3.15
CA LYS A 106 -17.21 0.19 -3.21
C LYS A 106 -16.36 0.99 -4.20
N LEU A 107 -16.87 1.25 -5.39
CA LEU A 107 -16.18 2.08 -6.39
C LEU A 107 -15.98 3.52 -5.89
N SER A 108 -17.00 4.12 -5.28
CA SER A 108 -16.93 5.48 -4.71
C SER A 108 -15.82 5.57 -3.65
N LEU A 109 -15.75 4.60 -2.74
CA LEU A 109 -14.72 4.54 -1.72
C LEU A 109 -13.31 4.44 -2.34
N MET A 110 -13.14 3.56 -3.32
CA MET A 110 -11.86 3.40 -4.02
C MET A 110 -11.44 4.68 -4.75
N TRP A 111 -12.40 5.36 -5.38
CA TRP A 111 -12.15 6.64 -6.05
C TRP A 111 -11.73 7.73 -5.06
N LYS A 112 -12.42 7.85 -3.93
CA LYS A 112 -12.06 8.78 -2.85
C LYS A 112 -10.63 8.54 -2.34
N MET A 113 -10.27 7.28 -2.08
CA MET A 113 -8.91 6.92 -1.65
C MET A 113 -7.84 7.27 -2.71
N ASN A 114 -8.12 7.03 -3.98
CA ASN A 114 -7.21 7.41 -5.06
C ASN A 114 -7.06 8.93 -5.19
N ARG A 115 -8.15 9.67 -5.00
CA ARG A 115 -8.14 11.14 -5.00
C ARG A 115 -7.29 11.70 -3.87
N LEU A 116 -7.41 11.17 -2.65
CA LEU A 116 -6.57 11.57 -1.51
C LEU A 116 -5.07 11.37 -1.81
N ARG A 117 -4.70 10.22 -2.38
CA ARG A 117 -3.31 9.96 -2.78
C ARG A 117 -2.83 10.92 -3.86
N ALA A 118 -3.68 11.26 -4.82
CA ALA A 118 -3.34 12.23 -5.87
C ALA A 118 -3.11 13.63 -5.30
N ARG A 119 -3.94 14.08 -4.37
CA ARG A 119 -3.83 15.36 -3.67
C ARG A 119 -2.56 15.41 -2.80
N TYR A 120 -2.26 14.32 -2.08
CA TYR A 120 -1.01 14.20 -1.33
C TYR A 120 0.22 14.36 -2.24
N ARG A 121 0.25 13.73 -3.42
CA ARG A 121 1.35 13.91 -4.38
C ARG A 121 1.48 15.34 -4.90
N LYS A 122 0.41 16.10 -4.90
CA LYS A 122 0.41 17.53 -5.28
C LYS A 122 0.87 18.45 -4.15
N GLY A 123 1.15 17.90 -2.95
CA GLY A 123 1.64 18.66 -1.81
C GLY A 123 0.54 19.32 -0.99
N GLU A 124 -0.70 18.86 -1.05
CA GLU A 124 -1.74 19.35 -0.16
C GLU A 124 -1.45 18.97 1.30
N ASP A 125 -1.97 19.79 2.21
CA ASP A 125 -1.77 19.64 3.64
C ASP A 125 -2.23 18.27 4.16
N ILE A 126 -1.30 17.54 4.76
CA ILE A 126 -1.54 16.17 5.25
C ILE A 126 -2.55 16.12 6.39
N GLU A 127 -2.61 17.14 7.24
CA GLU A 127 -3.58 17.21 8.33
C GLU A 127 -5.01 17.34 7.80
N GLN A 128 -5.21 18.13 6.77
CA GLN A 128 -6.51 18.26 6.11
C GLN A 128 -6.93 16.94 5.44
N LEU A 129 -6.00 16.29 4.72
CA LEU A 129 -6.25 14.99 4.10
C LEU A 129 -6.57 13.91 5.14
N ALA A 130 -5.91 13.93 6.30
CA ALA A 130 -6.17 13.01 7.40
C ALA A 130 -7.56 13.22 8.02
N LYS A 131 -8.05 14.44 8.13
CA LYS A 131 -9.43 14.73 8.55
C LYS A 131 -10.43 14.13 7.56
N GLU A 132 -10.29 14.42 6.27
CA GLU A 132 -11.17 13.87 5.24
C GLU A 132 -11.14 12.33 5.22
N TYR A 133 -9.98 11.71 5.45
CA TYR A 133 -9.88 10.25 5.53
C TYR A 133 -10.66 9.67 6.70
N ARG A 134 -10.66 10.33 7.86
CA ARG A 134 -11.46 9.90 9.02
C ARG A 134 -12.96 9.95 8.73
N ASP A 135 -13.41 10.94 7.99
CA ASP A 135 -14.82 11.10 7.61
C ASP A 135 -15.29 10.06 6.57
N ILE A 136 -14.33 9.48 5.82
CA ILE A 136 -14.61 8.41 4.84
C ILE A 136 -14.70 7.03 5.52
N ARG A 137 -14.10 6.88 6.70
CA ARG A 137 -13.92 5.61 7.41
C ARG A 137 -15.12 5.29 8.32
#